data_17cac2c46324f0477aa3f0d15713592f
#
_entry.id   17cac2c46324f0477aa3f0d15713592f
#
_cell.length_a   1.000
_cell.length_b   1.000
_cell.length_c   1.000
_cell.angle_alpha   90.00
_cell.angle_beta   90.00
_cell.angle_gamma   90.00
#
_symmetry.space_group_name_H-M   'P 1'
#
loop_
_entity.id
_entity.type
_entity.pdbx_description
1 polymer ?
#
loop_
_entity_poly.entity_id
_entity_poly.type
_entity_poly.pdbx_seq_one_letter_code
_entity_poly.pdbx_strand_id
1 'polypeptide(L)'
;MIDIKLLEQLCLCNGISGDEGNVRNLIINEIKDCADDIKTDNLGNLIVFKKGKKSAKSKLMVSAHMDEVGLMVTDITSDGYLKFDEVGGIDRRVLPGKRVCVGRNGLNGVIGVKPIHLTNGDEKTAVPKMNDMYIDIGAESREDALKYVNYGDGINFEGDFKINGKTFVTKALDDRFGCYVLINLIKSEPEYDMYFTFVVQEEVGLRGARPAAFTVNPDFALVIESTTAADVAEVDASHQVCNLSKGATVTVMDRATVYDKEMISAAFELAEKNNIAVQYKRAVAGGNDSGAIHQSRGGVRTLAVSLPSRYIHAPSTAANLDDCESVLKLVKVLSDYIAGGNLAKGKTV
;
A
#
# COMPACT_ATOMS: atom_id res chain seq x y z
N MET A 1 13.44 16.39 -0.96
CA MET A 1 14.17 15.40 -0.14
C MET A 1 13.15 14.64 0.68
N ILE A 2 13.23 13.32 0.73
CA ILE A 2 12.30 12.44 1.46
C ILE A 2 12.52 12.60 2.98
N ASP A 3 11.44 12.82 3.73
CA ASP A 3 11.46 12.75 5.19
C ASP A 3 11.49 11.26 5.60
N ILE A 4 12.70 10.78 5.84
CA ILE A 4 12.97 9.38 6.19
C ILE A 4 12.27 8.99 7.49
N LYS A 5 12.22 9.91 8.47
CA LYS A 5 11.62 9.60 9.77
C LYS A 5 10.11 9.35 9.66
N LEU A 6 9.40 10.18 8.91
CA LEU A 6 7.97 9.99 8.68
C LEU A 6 7.69 8.71 7.88
N LEU A 7 8.49 8.45 6.82
CA LEU A 7 8.35 7.23 6.03
C LEU A 7 8.60 5.97 6.88
N GLU A 8 9.64 5.95 7.71
CA GLU A 8 9.92 4.88 8.66
C GLU A 8 8.76 4.66 9.63
N GLN A 9 8.23 5.74 10.24
CA GLN A 9 7.08 5.64 11.15
C GLN A 9 5.85 5.03 10.50
N LEU A 10 5.54 5.43 9.26
CA LEU A 10 4.42 4.87 8.50
C LEU A 10 4.63 3.39 8.18
N CYS A 11 5.81 3.03 7.67
CA CYS A 11 6.10 1.64 7.29
C CYS A 11 6.13 0.69 8.50
N LEU A 12 6.64 1.12 9.65
CA LEU A 12 6.73 0.29 10.86
C LEU A 12 5.44 0.29 11.70
N CYS A 13 4.50 1.19 11.43
CA CYS A 13 3.20 1.20 12.09
C CYS A 13 2.37 -0.02 11.69
N ASN A 14 1.97 -0.84 12.66
CA ASN A 14 1.15 -2.03 12.43
C ASN A 14 -0.27 -1.67 12.02
N GLY A 15 -0.79 -2.34 11.00
CA GLY A 15 -2.12 -2.09 10.46
C GLY A 15 -2.44 -2.99 9.28
N ILE A 16 -2.79 -4.25 9.54
CA ILE A 16 -3.31 -5.15 8.51
C ILE A 16 -4.72 -4.73 8.08
N SER A 17 -5.20 -5.27 6.94
CA SER A 17 -6.58 -5.02 6.50
C SER A 17 -7.59 -5.33 7.61
N GLY A 18 -8.43 -4.34 7.93
CA GLY A 18 -9.44 -4.42 8.98
C GLY A 18 -8.95 -3.98 10.38
N ASP A 19 -7.65 -3.70 10.57
CA ASP A 19 -7.08 -3.16 11.81
C ASP A 19 -6.14 -1.96 11.54
N GLU A 20 -6.54 -1.06 10.65
CA GLU A 20 -5.77 0.11 10.21
C GLU A 20 -5.79 1.28 11.22
N GLY A 21 -6.41 1.10 12.38
CA GLY A 21 -6.65 2.17 13.36
C GLY A 21 -5.40 2.94 13.79
N ASN A 22 -4.27 2.25 14.00
CA ASN A 22 -3.01 2.88 14.38
C ASN A 22 -2.45 3.76 13.26
N VAL A 23 -2.49 3.27 12.03
CA VAL A 23 -2.03 4.00 10.84
C VAL A 23 -2.89 5.24 10.61
N ARG A 24 -4.21 5.10 10.68
CA ARG A 24 -5.14 6.22 10.57
C ARG A 24 -4.85 7.31 11.62
N ASN A 25 -4.62 6.92 12.86
CA ASN A 25 -4.31 7.85 13.94
C ASN A 25 -2.97 8.56 13.72
N LEU A 26 -1.95 7.85 13.22
CA LEU A 26 -0.67 8.44 12.84
C LEU A 26 -0.87 9.48 11.73
N ILE A 27 -1.61 9.14 10.67
CA ILE A 27 -1.91 10.05 9.55
C ILE A 27 -2.66 11.28 10.05
N ILE A 28 -3.72 11.11 10.85
CA ILE A 28 -4.49 12.24 11.42
C ILE A 28 -3.57 13.17 12.21
N ASN A 29 -2.68 12.63 13.05
CA ASN A 29 -1.75 13.45 13.84
C ASN A 29 -0.81 14.27 12.96
N GLU A 30 -0.40 13.75 11.80
CA GLU A 30 0.49 14.41 10.87
C GLU A 30 -0.20 15.54 10.07
N ILE A 31 -1.51 15.45 9.84
CA ILE A 31 -2.21 16.37 8.92
C ILE A 31 -3.25 17.28 9.58
N LYS A 32 -3.62 17.05 10.85
CA LYS A 32 -4.71 17.76 11.54
C LYS A 32 -4.59 19.28 11.53
N ASP A 33 -3.36 19.80 11.58
CA ASP A 33 -3.09 21.24 11.59
C ASP A 33 -2.95 21.84 10.18
N CYS A 34 -2.98 20.99 9.13
CA CYS A 34 -2.79 21.39 7.74
C CYS A 34 -4.03 21.16 6.87
N ALA A 35 -4.91 20.24 7.23
CA ALA A 35 -6.12 19.91 6.48
C ALA A 35 -7.27 20.84 6.83
N ASP A 36 -8.16 21.11 5.87
CA ASP A 36 -9.33 21.97 6.08
C ASP A 36 -10.57 21.20 6.55
N ASP A 37 -10.71 19.93 6.16
CA ASP A 37 -11.75 19.01 6.65
C ASP A 37 -11.20 17.59 6.69
N ILE A 38 -11.49 16.86 7.76
CA ILE A 38 -11.05 15.46 7.98
C ILE A 38 -12.26 14.66 8.43
N LYS A 39 -12.60 13.61 7.69
CA LYS A 39 -13.71 12.70 8.01
C LYS A 39 -13.27 11.25 7.96
N THR A 40 -13.75 10.46 8.91
CA THR A 40 -13.65 9.01 8.88
C THR A 40 -15.03 8.44 8.53
N ASP A 41 -15.10 7.56 7.54
CA ASP A 41 -16.35 6.88 7.19
C ASP A 41 -16.59 5.60 8.02
N ASN A 42 -17.70 4.90 7.75
CA ASN A 42 -18.10 3.73 8.52
C ASN A 42 -17.17 2.50 8.35
N LEU A 43 -16.39 2.44 7.27
CA LEU A 43 -15.39 1.39 7.07
C LEU A 43 -14.04 1.75 7.70
N GLY A 44 -13.83 3.03 7.99
CA GLY A 44 -12.57 3.54 8.54
C GLY A 44 -11.70 4.26 7.52
N ASN A 45 -12.17 4.49 6.29
CA ASN A 45 -11.47 5.37 5.35
C ASN A 45 -11.34 6.78 5.92
N LEU A 46 -10.19 7.39 5.70
CA LEU A 46 -9.96 8.79 6.03
C LEU A 46 -10.13 9.62 4.76
N ILE A 47 -11.10 10.52 4.74
CA ILE A 47 -11.40 11.42 3.63
C ILE A 47 -11.02 12.83 4.07
N VAL A 48 -10.08 13.43 3.36
CA VAL A 48 -9.49 14.73 3.70
C VAL A 48 -9.74 15.70 2.56
N PHE A 49 -10.16 16.90 2.91
CA PHE A 49 -10.24 18.04 1.99
C PHE A 49 -9.14 19.04 2.33
N LYS A 50 -8.43 19.50 1.31
CA LYS A 50 -7.41 20.53 1.42
C LYS A 50 -7.73 21.65 0.43
N LYS A 51 -7.88 22.87 0.94
CA LYS A 51 -7.98 24.06 0.10
C LYS A 51 -6.63 24.38 -0.52
N GLY A 52 -6.67 24.71 -1.78
CA GLY A 52 -5.54 25.28 -2.51
C GLY A 52 -5.56 26.80 -2.53
N LYS A 53 -4.59 27.40 -3.21
CA LYS A 53 -4.54 28.83 -3.47
C LYS A 53 -5.69 29.30 -4.37
N LYS A 54 -6.22 28.39 -5.18
CA LYS A 54 -7.31 28.59 -6.15
C LYS A 54 -8.31 27.45 -6.05
N SER A 55 -9.58 27.77 -6.34
CA SER A 55 -10.60 26.73 -6.48
C SER A 55 -10.31 25.82 -7.68
N ALA A 56 -10.46 24.53 -7.49
CA ALA A 56 -10.25 23.54 -8.53
C ALA A 56 -11.30 23.67 -9.65
N LYS A 57 -10.87 23.56 -10.90
CA LYS A 57 -11.76 23.47 -12.08
C LYS A 57 -12.27 22.06 -12.30
N SER A 58 -11.49 21.06 -11.87
CA SER A 58 -11.87 19.65 -11.88
C SER A 58 -11.68 19.06 -10.49
N LYS A 59 -12.66 18.30 -10.01
CA LYS A 59 -12.58 17.64 -8.71
C LYS A 59 -11.64 16.45 -8.81
N LEU A 60 -10.49 16.59 -8.18
CA LEU A 60 -9.47 15.54 -8.10
C LEU A 60 -9.52 14.84 -6.75
N MET A 61 -9.44 13.52 -6.78
CA MET A 61 -9.18 12.65 -5.63
C MET A 61 -7.81 12.01 -5.78
N VAL A 62 -6.95 12.14 -4.76
CA VAL A 62 -5.67 11.42 -4.68
C VAL A 62 -5.81 10.36 -3.60
N SER A 63 -5.58 9.10 -3.94
CA SER A 63 -5.87 7.95 -3.08
C SER A 63 -4.64 7.08 -2.85
N ALA A 64 -4.54 6.53 -1.63
CA ALA A 64 -3.57 5.52 -1.21
C ALA A 64 -4.21 4.64 -0.14
N HIS A 65 -3.77 3.38 0.02
CA HIS A 65 -4.32 2.53 1.06
C HIS A 65 -3.47 2.51 2.34
N MET A 66 -4.16 2.33 3.48
CA MET A 66 -3.53 2.31 4.80
C MET A 66 -3.13 0.91 5.24
N ASP A 67 -3.80 -0.11 4.73
CA ASP A 67 -3.57 -1.49 5.16
C ASP A 67 -2.29 -2.08 4.57
N GLU A 68 -1.83 -3.13 5.20
CA GLU A 68 -0.76 -4.00 4.74
C GLU A 68 -1.22 -5.45 4.80
N VAL A 69 -0.58 -6.34 4.05
CA VAL A 69 -0.80 -7.78 4.18
C VAL A 69 -0.33 -8.28 5.54
N GLY A 70 -1.02 -9.26 6.09
CA GLY A 70 -0.67 -9.86 7.37
C GLY A 70 -1.41 -11.17 7.61
N LEU A 71 -1.57 -11.53 8.87
CA LEU A 71 -2.23 -12.77 9.27
C LEU A 71 -3.28 -12.45 10.35
N MET A 72 -4.19 -13.39 10.61
CA MET A 72 -5.22 -13.26 11.65
C MET A 72 -5.33 -14.55 12.44
N VAL A 73 -5.47 -14.43 13.77
CA VAL A 73 -5.66 -15.58 14.67
C VAL A 73 -7.01 -16.23 14.39
N THR A 74 -7.00 -17.50 13.97
CA THR A 74 -8.22 -18.28 13.67
C THR A 74 -8.54 -19.35 14.69
N ASP A 75 -7.53 -19.91 15.38
CA ASP A 75 -7.70 -20.87 16.45
C ASP A 75 -6.48 -20.86 17.41
N ILE A 76 -6.64 -21.48 18.57
CA ILE A 76 -5.58 -21.68 19.55
C ILE A 76 -5.57 -23.15 19.95
N THR A 77 -4.42 -23.82 19.81
CA THR A 77 -4.30 -25.25 20.15
C THR A 77 -4.36 -25.48 21.65
N SER A 78 -4.56 -26.75 22.08
CA SER A 78 -4.51 -27.13 23.52
C SER A 78 -3.18 -26.75 24.18
N ASP A 79 -2.10 -26.76 23.39
CA ASP A 79 -0.73 -26.50 23.85
C ASP A 79 -0.32 -25.03 23.73
N GLY A 80 -1.28 -24.13 23.44
CA GLY A 80 -1.07 -22.68 23.42
C GLY A 80 -0.54 -22.09 22.10
N TYR A 81 -0.33 -22.88 21.06
CA TYR A 81 0.06 -22.37 19.76
C TYR A 81 -1.11 -21.71 19.04
N LEU A 82 -0.86 -20.58 18.35
CA LEU A 82 -1.89 -19.90 17.57
C LEU A 82 -1.94 -20.49 16.16
N LYS A 83 -3.16 -20.78 15.70
CA LYS A 83 -3.45 -21.05 14.29
C LYS A 83 -3.90 -19.73 13.64
N PHE A 84 -3.59 -19.58 12.37
CA PHE A 84 -3.83 -18.33 11.67
C PHE A 84 -4.17 -18.58 10.19
N ASP A 85 -4.72 -17.55 9.56
CA ASP A 85 -4.90 -17.52 8.11
C ASP A 85 -4.41 -16.18 7.55
N GLU A 86 -4.22 -16.12 6.24
CA GLU A 86 -3.71 -14.94 5.55
C GLU A 86 -4.76 -13.82 5.44
N VAL A 87 -4.32 -12.58 5.60
CA VAL A 87 -5.07 -11.36 5.32
C VAL A 87 -4.35 -10.63 4.20
N GLY A 88 -4.94 -10.63 3.01
CA GLY A 88 -4.26 -10.25 1.77
C GLY A 88 -3.46 -11.40 1.16
N GLY A 89 -2.81 -11.14 0.03
CA GLY A 89 -2.06 -12.16 -0.70
C GLY A 89 -0.62 -12.28 -0.22
N ILE A 90 -0.24 -13.40 0.40
CA ILE A 90 1.11 -13.63 0.91
C ILE A 90 1.70 -14.90 0.30
N ASP A 91 2.97 -14.84 -0.11
CA ASP A 91 3.71 -16.03 -0.50
C ASP A 91 4.11 -16.85 0.75
N ARG A 92 3.51 -18.02 0.91
CA ARG A 92 3.77 -18.90 2.05
C ARG A 92 5.23 -19.33 2.22
N ARG A 93 6.04 -19.25 1.16
CA ARG A 93 7.48 -19.55 1.22
C ARG A 93 8.25 -18.61 2.13
N VAL A 94 7.75 -17.40 2.35
CA VAL A 94 8.44 -16.39 3.18
C VAL A 94 8.01 -16.41 4.65
N LEU A 95 7.01 -17.21 5.04
CA LEU A 95 6.44 -17.21 6.39
C LEU A 95 7.29 -17.96 7.45
N PRO A 96 7.82 -19.17 7.18
CA PRO A 96 8.51 -19.94 8.21
C PRO A 96 9.67 -19.18 8.87
N GLY A 97 9.71 -19.19 10.20
CA GLY A 97 10.77 -18.54 10.97
C GLY A 97 10.65 -17.02 11.11
N LYS A 98 9.59 -16.40 10.59
CA LYS A 98 9.40 -14.96 10.74
C LYS A 98 8.91 -14.60 12.13
N ARG A 99 9.43 -13.50 12.66
CA ARG A 99 8.92 -12.85 13.86
C ARG A 99 7.69 -12.03 13.51
N VAL A 100 6.73 -12.05 14.42
CA VAL A 100 5.44 -11.36 14.27
C VAL A 100 5.04 -10.68 15.58
N CYS A 101 4.19 -9.66 15.44
CA CYS A 101 3.51 -8.98 16.55
C CYS A 101 2.03 -9.34 16.50
N VAL A 102 1.50 -9.95 17.57
CA VAL A 102 0.12 -10.43 17.66
C VAL A 102 -0.73 -9.47 18.49
N GLY A 103 -1.90 -9.14 17.98
CA GLY A 103 -2.90 -8.31 18.66
C GLY A 103 -2.44 -6.86 18.91
N ARG A 104 -3.31 -6.09 19.52
CA ARG A 104 -3.09 -4.65 19.76
C ARG A 104 -1.95 -4.35 20.73
N ASN A 105 -1.65 -5.28 21.63
CA ASN A 105 -0.56 -5.14 22.60
C ASN A 105 0.81 -5.48 22.02
N GLY A 106 0.88 -5.91 20.76
CA GLY A 106 2.14 -6.22 20.09
C GLY A 106 2.89 -7.40 20.71
N LEU A 107 2.17 -8.47 21.10
CA LEU A 107 2.80 -9.65 21.66
C LEU A 107 3.72 -10.31 20.63
N ASN A 108 4.98 -10.53 21.00
CA ASN A 108 5.95 -11.16 20.11
C ASN A 108 5.65 -12.65 19.92
N GLY A 109 5.76 -13.12 18.69
CA GLY A 109 5.63 -14.52 18.33
C GLY A 109 6.55 -14.89 17.17
N VAL A 110 6.70 -16.19 16.93
CA VAL A 110 7.48 -16.73 15.81
C VAL A 110 6.64 -17.75 15.03
N ILE A 111 6.65 -17.64 13.72
CA ILE A 111 5.96 -18.59 12.84
C ILE A 111 6.79 -19.88 12.79
N GLY A 112 6.24 -20.95 13.32
CA GLY A 112 6.83 -22.29 13.37
C GLY A 112 6.24 -23.23 12.32
N VAL A 113 7.05 -24.22 11.94
CA VAL A 113 6.69 -25.35 11.09
C VAL A 113 7.29 -26.62 11.66
N LYS A 114 6.81 -27.79 11.19
CA LYS A 114 7.40 -29.09 11.52
C LYS A 114 8.90 -29.09 11.29
N PRO A 115 9.73 -29.45 12.27
CA PRO A 115 11.18 -29.47 12.13
C PRO A 115 11.66 -30.38 10.99
N ILE A 116 12.69 -29.96 10.26
CA ILE A 116 13.18 -30.65 9.05
C ILE A 116 13.55 -32.12 9.28
N HIS A 117 14.06 -32.49 10.46
CA HIS A 117 14.43 -33.86 10.78
C HIS A 117 13.23 -34.79 11.02
N LEU A 118 12.01 -34.23 11.21
CA LEU A 118 10.76 -34.97 11.35
C LEU A 118 9.96 -35.03 10.05
N THR A 119 10.42 -34.33 8.96
CA THR A 119 9.77 -34.35 7.67
C THR A 119 10.21 -35.55 6.84
N ASN A 120 9.32 -36.12 6.03
CA ASN A 120 9.64 -37.13 5.03
C ASN A 120 10.11 -36.52 3.70
N GLY A 121 10.47 -37.37 2.70
CA GLY A 121 11.12 -36.92 1.47
C GLY A 121 10.38 -35.78 0.74
N ASP A 122 9.09 -35.93 0.52
CA ASP A 122 8.28 -34.97 -0.25
C ASP A 122 7.98 -33.70 0.56
N GLU A 123 7.78 -33.82 1.86
CA GLU A 123 7.56 -32.69 2.76
C GLU A 123 8.79 -31.73 2.81
N LYS A 124 10.01 -32.24 2.62
CA LYS A 124 11.25 -31.43 2.66
C LYS A 124 11.33 -30.39 1.55
N THR A 125 10.73 -30.69 0.41
CA THR A 125 10.78 -29.85 -0.79
C THR A 125 9.46 -29.11 -1.05
N ALA A 126 8.39 -29.48 -0.35
CA ALA A 126 7.08 -28.83 -0.49
C ALA A 126 7.02 -27.48 0.25
N VAL A 127 6.28 -26.54 -0.33
CA VAL A 127 5.92 -25.30 0.38
C VAL A 127 4.95 -25.67 1.50
N PRO A 128 5.19 -25.27 2.76
CA PRO A 128 4.29 -25.55 3.87
C PRO A 128 2.89 -25.05 3.59
N LYS A 129 1.88 -25.84 3.94
CA LYS A 129 0.47 -25.38 3.90
C LYS A 129 0.21 -24.47 5.09
N MET A 130 -0.75 -23.55 4.97
CA MET A 130 -1.11 -22.66 6.08
C MET A 130 -1.45 -23.43 7.35
N ASN A 131 -2.25 -24.51 7.23
CA ASN A 131 -2.63 -25.34 8.36
C ASN A 131 -1.48 -26.13 9.04
N ASP A 132 -0.33 -26.26 8.37
CA ASP A 132 0.85 -26.93 8.93
C ASP A 132 1.75 -25.95 9.71
N MET A 133 1.42 -24.66 9.66
CA MET A 133 2.10 -23.60 10.38
C MET A 133 1.36 -23.23 11.67
N TYR A 134 2.07 -22.63 12.60
CA TYR A 134 1.56 -22.12 13.87
C TYR A 134 2.42 -20.95 14.33
N ILE A 135 1.90 -20.13 15.24
CA ILE A 135 2.69 -19.09 15.89
C ILE A 135 2.91 -19.50 17.35
N ASP A 136 4.17 -19.50 17.72
CA ASP A 136 4.63 -19.73 19.08
C ASP A 136 4.78 -18.37 19.78
N ILE A 137 4.03 -18.17 20.87
CA ILE A 137 4.07 -17.00 21.75
C ILE A 137 4.60 -17.32 23.15
N GLY A 138 5.07 -18.55 23.36
CA GLY A 138 5.55 -19.03 24.65
C GLY A 138 4.46 -19.41 25.65
N ALA A 139 3.19 -19.55 25.23
CA ALA A 139 2.11 -20.01 26.08
C ALA A 139 2.16 -21.52 26.32
N GLU A 140 1.80 -21.97 27.51
CA GLU A 140 1.86 -23.40 27.92
C GLU A 140 0.53 -24.14 27.69
N SER A 141 -0.54 -23.41 27.45
CA SER A 141 -1.89 -23.97 27.22
C SER A 141 -2.78 -22.95 26.47
N ARG A 142 -3.93 -23.43 25.97
CA ARG A 142 -4.96 -22.56 25.39
C ARG A 142 -5.42 -21.48 26.37
N GLU A 143 -5.65 -21.85 27.65
CA GLU A 143 -6.09 -20.93 28.66
C GLU A 143 -5.03 -19.87 29.00
N ASP A 144 -3.76 -20.25 28.87
CA ASP A 144 -2.66 -19.31 29.07
C ASP A 144 -2.58 -18.33 27.88
N ALA A 145 -2.63 -18.82 26.64
CA ALA A 145 -2.65 -17.99 25.44
C ALA A 145 -3.82 -17.00 25.43
N LEU A 146 -5.02 -17.42 25.83
CA LEU A 146 -6.23 -16.59 25.90
C LEU A 146 -6.15 -15.42 26.90
N LYS A 147 -5.15 -15.37 27.77
CA LYS A 147 -4.88 -14.20 28.63
C LYS A 147 -4.33 -13.02 27.82
N TYR A 148 -3.74 -13.27 26.67
CA TYR A 148 -2.98 -12.30 25.89
C TYR A 148 -3.53 -12.07 24.49
N VAL A 149 -4.17 -13.10 23.89
CA VAL A 149 -4.61 -13.13 22.48
C VAL A 149 -6.05 -13.59 22.39
N ASN A 150 -6.79 -13.02 21.46
CA ASN A 150 -8.17 -13.41 21.14
C ASN A 150 -8.27 -13.93 19.70
N TYR A 151 -9.34 -14.69 19.43
CA TYR A 151 -9.72 -15.00 18.05
C TYR A 151 -9.99 -13.70 17.28
N GLY A 152 -9.48 -13.61 16.05
CA GLY A 152 -9.61 -12.41 15.22
C GLY A 152 -8.58 -11.33 15.49
N ASP A 153 -7.65 -11.54 16.43
CA ASP A 153 -6.53 -10.61 16.61
C ASP A 153 -5.64 -10.60 15.37
N GLY A 154 -5.29 -9.40 14.91
CA GLY A 154 -4.38 -9.18 13.80
C GLY A 154 -2.95 -9.57 14.14
N ILE A 155 -2.23 -10.07 13.15
CA ILE A 155 -0.83 -10.48 13.26
C ILE A 155 -0.04 -9.73 12.20
N ASN A 156 0.85 -8.87 12.63
CA ASN A 156 1.71 -8.07 11.78
C ASN A 156 3.11 -8.66 11.73
N PHE A 157 3.80 -8.56 10.60
CA PHE A 157 5.22 -8.89 10.53
C PHE A 157 6.03 -7.89 11.34
N GLU A 158 7.01 -8.38 12.10
CA GLU A 158 8.04 -7.52 12.67
C GLU A 158 8.97 -7.08 11.54
N GLY A 159 9.27 -5.80 11.45
CA GLY A 159 10.11 -5.23 10.40
C GLY A 159 11.09 -4.20 10.90
N ASP A 160 12.09 -3.95 10.08
CA ASP A 160 13.10 -2.91 10.26
C ASP A 160 12.99 -1.89 9.12
N PHE A 161 13.56 -0.70 9.33
CA PHE A 161 13.82 0.27 8.29
C PHE A 161 15.33 0.46 8.15
N LYS A 162 15.92 -0.01 7.05
CA LYS A 162 17.38 0.02 6.83
C LYS A 162 17.70 0.67 5.50
N ILE A 163 18.67 1.58 5.51
CA ILE A 163 19.14 2.29 4.31
C ILE A 163 20.57 1.84 3.97
N ASN A 164 20.78 1.45 2.72
CA ASN A 164 22.06 1.11 2.13
C ASN A 164 22.29 1.97 0.88
N GLY A 165 22.99 3.09 1.05
CA GLY A 165 23.14 4.09 -0.01
C GLY A 165 21.79 4.72 -0.38
N LYS A 166 21.30 4.49 -1.61
CA LYS A 166 20.00 4.95 -2.07
C LYS A 166 18.91 3.91 -1.96
N THR A 167 19.26 2.65 -1.76
CA THR A 167 18.29 1.57 -1.56
C THR A 167 17.94 1.47 -0.08
N PHE A 168 16.67 1.28 0.20
CA PHE A 168 16.20 1.00 1.56
C PHE A 168 15.31 -0.24 1.58
N VAL A 169 15.23 -0.87 2.74
CA VAL A 169 14.45 -2.07 2.99
C VAL A 169 13.55 -1.83 4.20
N THR A 170 12.27 -2.16 4.06
CA THR A 170 11.27 -2.06 5.13
C THR A 170 10.10 -2.99 4.86
N LYS A 171 9.19 -3.16 5.84
CA LYS A 171 7.88 -3.78 5.60
C LYS A 171 6.87 -2.74 5.09
N ALA A 172 5.71 -3.18 4.64
CA ALA A 172 4.51 -2.37 4.38
C ALA A 172 4.73 -1.14 3.48
N LEU A 173 5.74 -1.17 2.61
CA LEU A 173 5.98 -0.08 1.67
C LEU A 173 4.80 0.08 0.71
N ASP A 174 4.13 -1.01 0.42
CA ASP A 174 2.81 -1.14 -0.15
C ASP A 174 1.76 -1.05 0.97
N ASP A 175 0.92 0.01 1.13
CA ASP A 175 1.11 1.28 0.40
C ASP A 175 1.33 2.45 1.38
N ARG A 176 2.20 2.24 2.38
CA ARG A 176 2.56 3.31 3.31
C ARG A 176 3.36 4.43 2.61
N PHE A 177 3.97 4.10 1.47
CA PHE A 177 4.61 5.12 0.65
C PHE A 177 3.56 6.03 -0.02
N GLY A 178 2.46 5.50 -0.52
CA GLY A 178 1.35 6.31 -1.03
C GLY A 178 0.78 7.20 0.07
N CYS A 179 0.57 6.66 1.28
CA CYS A 179 0.17 7.47 2.44
C CYS A 179 1.17 8.60 2.72
N TYR A 180 2.47 8.31 2.65
CA TYR A 180 3.53 9.33 2.78
C TYR A 180 3.41 10.43 1.72
N VAL A 181 3.15 10.07 0.46
CA VAL A 181 2.97 11.05 -0.64
C VAL A 181 1.76 11.94 -0.37
N LEU A 182 0.62 11.37 0.01
CA LEU A 182 -0.58 12.12 0.32
C LEU A 182 -0.37 13.10 1.49
N ILE A 183 0.27 12.66 2.58
CA ILE A 183 0.60 13.53 3.73
C ILE A 183 1.45 14.72 3.28
N ASN A 184 2.47 14.49 2.43
CA ASN A 184 3.32 15.57 1.93
C ASN A 184 2.55 16.56 1.04
N LEU A 185 1.62 16.09 0.23
CA LEU A 185 0.76 16.97 -0.58
C LEU A 185 -0.17 17.81 0.30
N ILE A 186 -0.77 17.22 1.33
CA ILE A 186 -1.64 17.93 2.30
C ILE A 186 -0.85 19.00 3.06
N LYS A 187 0.39 18.68 3.51
CA LYS A 187 1.27 19.63 4.21
C LYS A 187 1.83 20.71 3.29
N SER A 188 1.89 20.45 1.99
CA SER A 188 2.25 21.49 1.01
C SER A 188 1.06 22.45 0.84
N GLU A 189 1.31 23.64 0.34
CA GLU A 189 0.24 24.54 -0.10
C GLU A 189 -0.09 24.24 -1.57
N PRO A 190 -1.07 23.36 -1.87
CA PRO A 190 -1.38 23.00 -3.24
C PRO A 190 -1.93 24.20 -4.01
N GLU A 191 -1.74 24.21 -5.31
CA GLU A 191 -2.24 25.31 -6.15
C GLU A 191 -3.77 25.30 -6.23
N TYR A 192 -4.41 24.13 -6.18
CA TYR A 192 -5.86 23.95 -6.29
C TYR A 192 -6.41 23.08 -5.16
N ASP A 193 -7.73 23.26 -4.88
CA ASP A 193 -8.46 22.41 -3.94
C ASP A 193 -8.39 20.94 -4.36
N MET A 194 -8.17 20.04 -3.40
CA MET A 194 -8.06 18.59 -3.64
C MET A 194 -8.70 17.78 -2.51
N TYR A 195 -9.14 16.57 -2.87
CA TYR A 195 -9.52 15.53 -1.92
C TYR A 195 -8.43 14.47 -1.84
N PHE A 196 -8.14 14.03 -0.63
CA PHE A 196 -7.21 12.94 -0.35
C PHE A 196 -7.96 11.84 0.38
N THR A 197 -7.74 10.58 -0.03
CA THR A 197 -8.39 9.44 0.61
C THR A 197 -7.35 8.42 1.00
N PHE A 198 -7.28 8.15 2.30
CA PHE A 198 -6.50 7.04 2.83
C PHE A 198 -7.51 5.92 3.08
N VAL A 199 -7.48 4.91 2.23
CA VAL A 199 -8.51 3.88 2.22
C VAL A 199 -8.07 2.65 2.99
N VAL A 200 -9.04 1.80 3.36
CA VAL A 200 -8.84 0.58 4.12
C VAL A 200 -9.13 -0.64 3.27
N GLN A 201 -8.58 -1.81 3.65
CA GLN A 201 -8.94 -3.10 3.08
C GLN A 201 -8.74 -3.20 1.56
N GLU A 202 -7.69 -2.57 1.03
CA GLU A 202 -7.29 -2.73 -0.37
C GLU A 202 -6.88 -4.18 -0.63
N GLU A 203 -6.00 -4.73 0.20
CA GLU A 203 -5.33 -6.03 0.09
C GLU A 203 -6.30 -7.23 0.13
N VAL A 204 -7.53 -7.02 0.59
CA VAL A 204 -8.59 -8.02 0.65
C VAL A 204 -9.73 -7.74 -0.35
N GLY A 205 -9.47 -6.90 -1.35
CA GLY A 205 -10.36 -6.69 -2.51
C GLY A 205 -10.91 -5.28 -2.68
N LEU A 206 -10.08 -4.24 -2.54
CA LEU A 206 -10.37 -2.82 -2.88
C LEU A 206 -11.60 -2.26 -2.15
N ARG A 207 -11.85 -2.73 -0.90
CA ARG A 207 -13.16 -2.54 -0.24
C ARG A 207 -13.42 -1.10 0.17
N GLY A 208 -12.39 -0.39 0.65
CA GLY A 208 -12.50 1.00 1.10
C GLY A 208 -12.60 2.01 -0.05
N ALA A 209 -11.99 1.73 -1.18
CA ALA A 209 -11.89 2.66 -2.30
C ALA A 209 -13.25 3.02 -2.92
N ARG A 210 -14.16 2.04 -3.06
CA ARG A 210 -15.50 2.29 -3.62
C ARG A 210 -16.34 3.27 -2.81
N PRO A 211 -16.56 3.10 -1.49
CA PRO A 211 -17.30 4.06 -0.67
C PRO A 211 -16.61 5.42 -0.57
N ALA A 212 -15.28 5.46 -0.52
CA ALA A 212 -14.52 6.71 -0.53
C ALA A 212 -14.78 7.50 -1.83
N ALA A 213 -14.63 6.87 -3.00
CA ALA A 213 -14.91 7.48 -4.30
C ALA A 213 -16.39 7.87 -4.46
N PHE A 214 -17.30 7.04 -3.93
CA PHE A 214 -18.74 7.39 -3.94
C PHE A 214 -19.01 8.66 -3.13
N THR A 215 -18.35 8.83 -1.99
CA THR A 215 -18.53 10.00 -1.09
C THR A 215 -17.91 11.25 -1.71
N VAL A 216 -16.68 11.15 -2.21
CA VAL A 216 -15.96 12.28 -2.84
C VAL A 216 -16.64 12.67 -4.16
N ASN A 217 -17.10 11.71 -4.96
CA ASN A 217 -17.65 11.92 -6.30
C ASN A 217 -16.70 12.75 -7.19
N PRO A 218 -15.48 12.28 -7.48
CA PRO A 218 -14.48 13.04 -8.23
C PRO A 218 -14.70 12.95 -9.74
N ASP A 219 -14.19 13.94 -10.50
CA ASP A 219 -14.06 13.87 -11.96
C ASP A 219 -12.87 12.99 -12.37
N PHE A 220 -11.78 13.06 -11.58
CA PHE A 220 -10.52 12.35 -11.80
C PHE A 220 -9.99 11.76 -10.49
N ALA A 221 -9.27 10.64 -10.59
CA ALA A 221 -8.52 10.11 -9.46
C ALA A 221 -7.07 9.75 -9.85
N LEU A 222 -6.14 10.08 -8.97
CA LEU A 222 -4.78 9.57 -8.97
C LEU A 222 -4.67 8.57 -7.82
N VAL A 223 -4.27 7.35 -8.14
CA VAL A 223 -4.01 6.30 -7.16
C VAL A 223 -2.50 6.15 -7.05
N ILE A 224 -2.00 6.30 -5.84
CA ILE A 224 -0.59 6.13 -5.54
C ILE A 224 -0.43 4.73 -4.98
N GLU A 225 0.61 4.03 -5.38
CA GLU A 225 0.80 2.61 -5.06
C GLU A 225 2.27 2.24 -4.99
N SER A 226 2.55 1.04 -4.48
CA SER A 226 3.78 0.33 -4.82
C SER A 226 3.51 -0.70 -5.93
N THR A 227 4.49 -1.02 -6.73
CA THR A 227 4.33 -2.04 -7.78
C THR A 227 5.56 -2.95 -7.87
N THR A 228 5.31 -4.24 -8.12
CA THR A 228 6.41 -5.21 -8.24
C THR A 228 7.32 -4.85 -9.41
N ALA A 229 8.62 -4.75 -9.16
CA ALA A 229 9.61 -4.46 -10.19
C ALA A 229 9.96 -5.72 -11.00
N ALA A 230 10.16 -6.85 -10.33
CA ALA A 230 10.66 -8.11 -10.88
C ALA A 230 12.04 -7.98 -11.57
N ASP A 231 12.79 -6.92 -11.30
CA ASP A 231 14.16 -6.69 -11.78
C ASP A 231 15.18 -7.34 -10.86
N VAL A 232 15.03 -8.64 -10.66
CA VAL A 232 15.85 -9.47 -9.76
C VAL A 232 16.72 -10.45 -10.58
N ALA A 233 17.68 -11.09 -9.91
CA ALA A 233 18.55 -12.09 -10.54
C ALA A 233 17.74 -13.18 -11.26
N GLU A 234 18.23 -13.66 -12.38
CA GLU A 234 17.65 -14.74 -13.20
C GLU A 234 16.29 -14.41 -13.86
N VAL A 235 15.84 -13.15 -13.81
CA VAL A 235 14.66 -12.69 -14.53
C VAL A 235 15.05 -11.90 -15.77
N ASP A 236 14.71 -12.45 -16.95
CA ASP A 236 14.94 -11.78 -18.23
C ASP A 236 14.27 -10.41 -18.29
N ALA A 237 14.90 -9.45 -18.96
CA ALA A 237 14.40 -8.08 -19.09
C ALA A 237 12.97 -8.00 -19.67
N SER A 238 12.57 -8.97 -20.51
CA SER A 238 11.21 -9.07 -21.08
C SER A 238 10.13 -9.43 -20.03
N HIS A 239 10.51 -10.01 -18.90
CA HIS A 239 9.63 -10.39 -17.80
C HIS A 239 9.66 -9.39 -16.64
N GLN A 240 10.56 -8.40 -16.67
CA GLN A 240 10.61 -7.35 -15.67
C GLN A 240 9.45 -6.37 -15.87
N VAL A 241 8.71 -6.10 -14.80
CA VAL A 241 7.54 -5.22 -14.83
C VAL A 241 7.93 -3.75 -14.90
N CYS A 242 8.89 -3.36 -14.07
CA CYS A 242 9.58 -2.07 -14.04
C CYS A 242 10.94 -2.28 -13.37
N ASN A 243 11.73 -1.22 -13.22
CA ASN A 243 13.07 -1.33 -12.66
C ASN A 243 13.27 -0.31 -11.55
N LEU A 244 13.95 -0.69 -10.47
CA LEU A 244 14.42 0.26 -9.45
C LEU A 244 15.41 1.26 -10.08
N SER A 245 15.46 2.45 -9.51
CA SER A 245 16.33 3.56 -9.95
C SER A 245 16.02 4.09 -11.36
N LYS A 246 14.80 3.85 -11.85
CA LYS A 246 14.32 4.37 -13.15
C LYS A 246 13.15 5.34 -13.02
N GLY A 247 12.85 5.77 -11.79
CA GLY A 247 11.83 6.76 -11.50
C GLY A 247 10.43 6.19 -11.30
N ALA A 248 9.46 7.10 -11.25
CA ALA A 248 8.05 6.77 -11.04
C ALA A 248 7.54 5.81 -12.13
N THR A 249 6.70 4.86 -11.73
CA THR A 249 6.09 3.91 -12.66
C THR A 249 4.66 4.31 -12.97
N VAL A 250 4.34 4.51 -14.26
CA VAL A 250 2.99 4.84 -14.75
C VAL A 250 2.37 3.58 -15.35
N THR A 251 1.18 3.22 -14.89
CA THR A 251 0.45 2.01 -15.32
C THR A 251 -0.45 2.33 -16.51
N VAL A 252 -0.39 1.52 -17.58
CA VAL A 252 -1.27 1.64 -18.74
C VAL A 252 -2.48 0.71 -18.67
N MET A 253 -2.30 -0.46 -18.08
CA MET A 253 -3.33 -1.46 -17.83
C MET A 253 -2.88 -2.40 -16.71
N ASP A 254 -3.82 -2.80 -15.85
CA ASP A 254 -3.69 -3.92 -14.92
C ASP A 254 -4.89 -4.87 -15.06
N ARG A 255 -5.07 -5.82 -14.14
CA ARG A 255 -6.17 -6.79 -14.21
C ARG A 255 -7.56 -6.18 -13.97
N ALA A 256 -7.61 -5.03 -13.30
CA ALA A 256 -8.87 -4.38 -12.89
C ALA A 256 -9.19 -3.12 -13.70
N THR A 257 -8.16 -2.48 -14.35
CA THR A 257 -8.30 -1.16 -14.93
C THR A 257 -7.57 -1.02 -16.27
N VAL A 258 -8.23 -0.41 -17.26
CA VAL A 258 -7.60 0.18 -18.45
C VAL A 258 -7.54 1.69 -18.21
N TYR A 259 -6.34 2.22 -18.04
CA TYR A 259 -6.13 3.59 -17.61
C TYR A 259 -6.38 4.63 -18.72
N ASP A 260 -6.64 5.86 -18.30
CA ASP A 260 -6.95 6.97 -19.18
C ASP A 260 -5.72 7.43 -19.97
N LYS A 261 -5.82 7.41 -21.31
CA LYS A 261 -4.71 7.73 -22.21
C LYS A 261 -4.23 9.18 -22.10
N GLU A 262 -5.16 10.13 -21.91
CA GLU A 262 -4.78 11.55 -21.79
C GLU A 262 -4.04 11.80 -20.46
N MET A 263 -4.45 11.15 -19.39
CA MET A 263 -3.75 11.22 -18.10
C MET A 263 -2.35 10.58 -18.19
N ILE A 264 -2.22 9.46 -18.91
CA ILE A 264 -0.92 8.82 -19.18
C ILE A 264 -0.01 9.77 -19.96
N SER A 265 -0.50 10.34 -21.08
CA SER A 265 0.28 11.29 -21.88
C SER A 265 0.71 12.50 -21.06
N ALA A 266 -0.21 13.09 -20.29
CA ALA A 266 0.08 14.22 -19.41
C ALA A 266 1.16 13.87 -18.36
N ALA A 267 1.15 12.65 -17.79
CA ALA A 267 2.16 12.23 -16.84
C ALA A 267 3.57 12.22 -17.46
N PHE A 268 3.73 11.69 -18.68
CA PHE A 268 5.03 11.67 -19.37
C PHE A 268 5.47 13.05 -19.84
N GLU A 269 4.58 13.86 -20.40
CA GLU A 269 4.88 15.24 -20.83
C GLU A 269 5.30 16.12 -19.65
N LEU A 270 4.59 16.01 -18.52
CA LEU A 270 4.96 16.74 -17.29
C LEU A 270 6.25 16.24 -16.67
N ALA A 271 6.52 14.94 -16.73
CA ALA A 271 7.77 14.36 -16.26
C ALA A 271 8.96 14.91 -17.07
N GLU A 272 8.88 14.91 -18.41
CA GLU A 272 9.90 15.48 -19.30
C GLU A 272 10.12 16.97 -19.01
N LYS A 273 9.05 17.77 -18.97
CA LYS A 273 9.11 19.21 -18.72
C LYS A 273 9.75 19.57 -17.38
N ASN A 274 9.62 18.71 -16.36
CA ASN A 274 10.12 18.94 -15.00
C ASN A 274 11.37 18.11 -14.66
N ASN A 275 11.98 17.44 -15.65
CA ASN A 275 13.15 16.55 -15.45
C ASN A 275 12.92 15.49 -14.36
N ILE A 276 11.76 14.84 -14.39
CA ILE A 276 11.38 13.77 -13.46
C ILE A 276 11.58 12.44 -14.17
N ALA A 277 12.30 11.51 -13.52
CA ALA A 277 12.46 10.16 -14.05
C ALA A 277 11.12 9.40 -13.99
N VAL A 278 10.72 8.80 -15.11
CA VAL A 278 9.46 8.07 -15.25
C VAL A 278 9.61 6.87 -16.18
N GLN A 279 8.88 5.81 -15.93
CA GLN A 279 8.85 4.60 -16.72
C GLN A 279 7.44 4.02 -16.83
N TYR A 280 7.21 3.18 -17.84
CA TYR A 280 5.97 2.41 -17.96
C TYR A 280 6.00 1.14 -17.10
N LYS A 281 4.85 0.76 -16.52
CA LYS A 281 4.60 -0.61 -16.07
C LYS A 281 4.40 -1.49 -17.30
N ARG A 282 5.33 -2.42 -17.54
CA ARG A 282 5.40 -3.20 -18.79
C ARG A 282 4.56 -4.48 -18.78
N ALA A 283 4.00 -4.85 -17.64
CA ALA A 283 3.20 -6.08 -17.53
C ALA A 283 1.82 -5.80 -16.94
N VAL A 284 0.84 -6.57 -17.40
CA VAL A 284 -0.51 -6.60 -16.83
C VAL A 284 -0.48 -7.54 -15.62
N ALA A 285 -0.17 -6.99 -14.45
CA ALA A 285 -0.05 -7.75 -13.22
C ALA A 285 -0.73 -7.02 -12.07
N GLY A 286 -1.40 -7.78 -11.18
CA GLY A 286 -2.14 -7.25 -10.04
C GLY A 286 -3.34 -6.39 -10.43
N GLY A 287 -3.84 -5.66 -9.50
CA GLY A 287 -4.83 -4.60 -9.60
C GLY A 287 -4.59 -3.67 -8.42
N ASN A 288 -5.31 -2.57 -8.32
CA ASN A 288 -5.25 -1.63 -7.21
C ASN A 288 -6.58 -0.88 -7.08
N ASP A 289 -6.66 0.06 -6.17
CA ASP A 289 -7.87 0.83 -5.86
C ASP A 289 -8.49 1.56 -7.07
N SER A 290 -7.74 1.82 -8.15
CA SER A 290 -8.30 2.33 -9.40
C SER A 290 -9.41 1.44 -9.93
N GLY A 291 -9.32 0.12 -9.73
CA GLY A 291 -10.34 -0.87 -10.15
C GLY A 291 -11.71 -0.64 -9.51
N ALA A 292 -11.75 -0.16 -8.28
CA ALA A 292 -12.99 0.17 -7.58
C ALA A 292 -13.42 1.64 -7.82
N ILE A 293 -12.45 2.55 -7.88
CA ILE A 293 -12.69 3.99 -8.06
C ILE A 293 -13.29 4.30 -9.42
N HIS A 294 -12.70 3.76 -10.51
CA HIS A 294 -13.13 4.10 -11.88
C HIS A 294 -14.57 3.64 -12.18
N GLN A 295 -15.08 2.67 -11.44
CA GLN A 295 -16.46 2.18 -11.56
C GLN A 295 -17.45 2.89 -10.63
N SER A 296 -17.00 3.87 -9.85
CA SER A 296 -17.88 4.57 -8.92
C SER A 296 -18.82 5.52 -9.65
N ARG A 297 -20.10 5.55 -9.22
CA ARG A 297 -21.16 6.42 -9.78
C ARG A 297 -21.26 6.33 -11.31
N GLY A 298 -21.04 7.46 -12.01
CA GLY A 298 -21.05 7.57 -13.48
C GLY A 298 -19.72 7.23 -14.16
N GLY A 299 -18.75 6.78 -13.39
CA GLY A 299 -17.38 6.52 -13.84
C GLY A 299 -16.43 7.66 -13.52
N VAL A 300 -15.20 7.32 -13.14
CA VAL A 300 -14.12 8.25 -12.78
C VAL A 300 -12.92 7.97 -13.67
N ARG A 301 -12.34 9.01 -14.27
CA ARG A 301 -11.09 8.88 -15.04
C ARG A 301 -9.93 8.70 -14.08
N THR A 302 -9.18 7.60 -14.21
CA THR A 302 -8.14 7.21 -13.24
C THR A 302 -6.77 7.02 -13.87
N LEU A 303 -5.74 7.27 -13.06
CA LEU A 303 -4.36 6.89 -13.33
C LEU A 303 -3.70 6.38 -12.04
N ALA A 304 -2.89 5.32 -12.16
CA ALA A 304 -2.02 4.86 -11.10
C ALA A 304 -0.57 5.29 -11.36
N VAL A 305 0.05 5.89 -10.33
CA VAL A 305 1.47 6.25 -10.29
C VAL A 305 2.10 5.51 -9.13
N SER A 306 3.06 4.64 -9.42
CA SER A 306 3.57 3.68 -8.44
C SER A 306 5.07 3.83 -8.17
N LEU A 307 5.48 3.49 -6.95
CA LEU A 307 6.87 3.26 -6.58
C LEU A 307 7.31 1.87 -7.04
N PRO A 308 8.35 1.73 -7.89
CA PRO A 308 8.91 0.42 -8.20
C PRO A 308 9.52 -0.19 -6.94
N SER A 309 9.09 -1.41 -6.60
CA SER A 309 9.48 -2.10 -5.38
C SER A 309 9.76 -3.58 -5.64
N ARG A 310 10.76 -4.15 -4.96
CA ARG A 310 11.04 -5.58 -4.98
C ARG A 310 10.45 -6.24 -3.75
N TYR A 311 9.96 -7.47 -3.91
CA TYR A 311 9.50 -8.31 -2.79
C TYR A 311 8.29 -7.72 -2.04
N ILE A 312 7.36 -7.09 -2.75
CA ILE A 312 6.10 -6.64 -2.15
C ILE A 312 5.31 -7.85 -1.61
N HIS A 313 4.37 -7.63 -0.69
CA HIS A 313 3.60 -8.68 0.01
C HIS A 313 4.50 -9.68 0.76
N ALA A 314 5.64 -9.20 1.24
CA ALA A 314 6.58 -9.96 2.06
C ALA A 314 6.97 -9.15 3.31
N PRO A 315 7.52 -9.80 4.35
CA PRO A 315 7.98 -9.10 5.55
C PRO A 315 9.06 -8.04 5.30
N SER A 316 9.66 -8.02 4.11
CA SER A 316 10.68 -7.05 3.72
C SER A 316 10.56 -6.72 2.24
N THR A 317 10.38 -5.46 1.94
CA THR A 317 10.30 -4.86 0.61
C THR A 317 11.48 -3.94 0.40
N ALA A 318 12.05 -3.89 -0.82
CA ALA A 318 13.15 -3.00 -1.16
C ALA A 318 12.74 -1.98 -2.22
N ALA A 319 13.13 -0.72 -2.03
CA ALA A 319 12.91 0.38 -2.98
C ALA A 319 14.09 1.37 -3.00
N ASN A 320 14.00 2.38 -3.87
CA ASN A 320 15.04 3.38 -4.06
C ASN A 320 14.54 4.80 -3.73
N LEU A 321 15.32 5.58 -3.00
CA LEU A 321 14.97 6.93 -2.56
C LEU A 321 14.81 7.92 -3.73
N ASP A 322 15.56 7.76 -4.82
CA ASP A 322 15.41 8.63 -6.00
C ASP A 322 14.07 8.35 -6.72
N ASP A 323 13.60 7.09 -6.71
CA ASP A 323 12.29 6.74 -7.24
C ASP A 323 11.19 7.34 -6.36
N CYS A 324 11.35 7.32 -5.04
CA CYS A 324 10.43 7.98 -4.10
C CYS A 324 10.29 9.48 -4.41
N GLU A 325 11.42 10.18 -4.63
CA GLU A 325 11.40 11.58 -5.02
C GLU A 325 10.72 11.80 -6.37
N SER A 326 10.92 10.90 -7.33
CA SER A 326 10.32 10.96 -8.65
C SER A 326 8.80 10.81 -8.58
N VAL A 327 8.29 9.85 -7.80
CA VAL A 327 6.85 9.67 -7.57
C VAL A 327 6.24 10.92 -6.93
N LEU A 328 6.83 11.40 -5.82
CA LEU A 328 6.33 12.58 -5.11
C LEU A 328 6.26 13.82 -6.02
N LYS A 329 7.30 14.07 -6.81
CA LYS A 329 7.35 15.19 -7.75
C LYS A 329 6.32 15.04 -8.88
N LEU A 330 6.22 13.84 -9.47
CA LEU A 330 5.29 13.58 -10.57
C LEU A 330 3.84 13.74 -10.12
N VAL A 331 3.49 13.13 -8.97
CA VAL A 331 2.12 13.22 -8.41
C VAL A 331 1.76 14.67 -8.12
N LYS A 332 2.68 15.48 -7.58
CA LYS A 332 2.43 16.90 -7.31
C LYS A 332 2.10 17.68 -8.59
N VAL A 333 2.96 17.61 -9.61
CA VAL A 333 2.75 18.38 -10.85
C VAL A 333 1.54 17.90 -11.62
N LEU A 334 1.26 16.60 -11.59
CA LEU A 334 0.11 16.00 -12.25
C LEU A 334 -1.20 16.38 -11.53
N SER A 335 -1.20 16.40 -10.20
CA SER A 335 -2.35 16.83 -9.41
C SER A 335 -2.73 18.28 -9.69
N ASP A 336 -1.75 19.19 -9.70
CA ASP A 336 -1.98 20.60 -10.04
C ASP A 336 -2.47 20.76 -11.49
N TYR A 337 -1.93 19.98 -12.43
CA TYR A 337 -2.35 20.00 -13.82
C TYR A 337 -3.82 19.58 -14.00
N ILE A 338 -4.22 18.47 -13.37
CA ILE A 338 -5.58 17.92 -13.47
C ILE A 338 -6.58 18.83 -12.75
N ALA A 339 -6.31 19.22 -11.52
CA ALA A 339 -7.20 20.09 -10.74
C ALA A 339 -7.35 21.48 -11.37
N GLY A 340 -6.33 21.95 -12.09
CA GLY A 340 -6.34 23.18 -12.89
C GLY A 340 -7.24 23.15 -14.12
N GLY A 341 -7.84 21.98 -14.45
CA GLY A 341 -8.77 21.79 -15.55
C GLY A 341 -8.10 21.70 -16.93
N ASN A 342 -6.90 21.19 -17.00
CA ASN A 342 -6.17 20.99 -18.25
C ASN A 342 -6.57 19.69 -18.98
N LEU A 343 -7.42 18.87 -18.36
CA LEU A 343 -8.07 17.71 -18.99
C LEU A 343 -9.58 17.92 -19.05
N ALA A 344 -10.22 17.49 -20.14
CA ALA A 344 -11.67 17.55 -20.28
C ALA A 344 -12.33 16.58 -19.27
N LYS A 345 -13.45 16.99 -18.64
CA LYS A 345 -14.15 16.14 -17.65
C LYS A 345 -14.79 14.89 -18.24
N GLY A 346 -15.17 14.91 -19.52
CA GLY A 346 -15.69 13.77 -20.26
C GLY A 346 -14.67 13.25 -21.26
N LYS A 347 -14.78 11.99 -21.70
CA LYS A 347 -14.02 11.51 -22.86
C LYS A 347 -14.51 12.28 -24.09
N THR A 348 -13.61 12.97 -24.77
CA THR A 348 -13.90 13.52 -26.10
C THR A 348 -14.03 12.33 -27.05
N VAL A 349 -15.18 12.22 -27.72
CA VAL A 349 -15.46 11.17 -28.73
C VAL A 349 -14.66 11.45 -29.98
#